data_e1ab8f42c8974ef6e1f966bd44db903a
#
_entry.id   e1ab8f42c8974ef6e1f966bd44db903a
#
_cell.length_a   1.000
_cell.length_b   1.000
_cell.length_c   1.000
_cell.angle_alpha   90.00
_cell.angle_beta   90.00
_cell.angle_gamma   90.00
#
_symmetry.space_group_name_H-M   'P 1'
#
loop_
_entity.id
_entity.type
_entity.pdbx_description
1 polymer ?
#
loop_
_entity_poly.entity_id
_entity_poly.type
_entity_poly.pdbx_seq_one_letter_code
_entity_poly.pdbx_strand_id
1 'polypeptide(L)'
;DTSDLPEIVELESSDLASILYTSGTTGRSKGAMLTHGNLHSNAVALTNCWGWKKDDVLLHALPIFHVHGLFIASHCALLSGTPMIFLPKFEVNEVFERLPDCTVLMGVPTFYTRLLSLSSLTPDYVKHVRLFISGSAPLTEVTFREWKEKTGVEILERYGMSETIINTSNPLDGERVAGTVGFSLPGVNLRISDSEGKELPRGEIGTIEVSGPSVMKGYWRMPEKTKEEIRQDGFFITGDLGVQDEEGRVSIVGRGKDLVISGGFNVYPKEIESII
;
A
#
# COMPACT_ATOMS: atom_id res chain seq x y z
N ASP A 1 -18.24 10.40 -30.22
CA ASP A 1 -17.50 10.58 -31.45
C ASP A 1 -16.03 10.25 -31.16
N THR A 2 -15.51 9.16 -31.70
CA THR A 2 -14.13 8.70 -31.46
C THR A 2 -13.15 9.22 -32.51
N SER A 3 -13.58 10.15 -33.33
CA SER A 3 -12.79 10.69 -34.45
C SER A 3 -11.69 11.67 -34.05
N ASP A 4 -11.68 12.13 -32.77
CA ASP A 4 -10.73 13.11 -32.24
C ASP A 4 -9.90 12.54 -31.06
N LEU A 5 -9.54 11.24 -31.10
CA LEU A 5 -8.57 10.74 -30.14
C LEU A 5 -7.22 11.44 -30.36
N PRO A 6 -6.60 11.99 -29.32
CA PRO A 6 -5.29 12.61 -29.45
C PRO A 6 -4.26 11.58 -29.93
N GLU A 7 -3.30 12.03 -30.70
CA GLU A 7 -2.16 11.20 -31.13
C GLU A 7 -1.46 10.65 -29.89
N ILE A 8 -1.31 9.32 -29.85
CA ILE A 8 -0.61 8.66 -28.75
C ILE A 8 0.89 8.89 -28.95
N VAL A 9 1.50 9.61 -28.02
CA VAL A 9 2.95 9.81 -28.01
C VAL A 9 3.62 8.51 -27.57
N GLU A 10 4.61 8.04 -28.34
CA GLU A 10 5.44 6.91 -27.95
C GLU A 10 6.34 7.33 -26.77
N LEU A 11 6.34 6.53 -25.71
CA LEU A 11 7.09 6.78 -24.48
C LEU A 11 7.87 5.52 -24.10
N GLU A 12 9.05 5.76 -23.54
CA GLU A 12 9.88 4.69 -22.97
C GLU A 12 9.49 4.42 -21.51
N SER A 13 9.75 3.19 -21.05
CA SER A 13 9.48 2.82 -19.65
C SER A 13 10.24 3.68 -18.64
N SER A 14 11.38 4.27 -19.05
CA SER A 14 12.22 5.16 -18.24
C SER A 14 11.75 6.60 -18.22
N ASP A 15 10.76 6.97 -19.06
CA ASP A 15 10.21 8.31 -19.11
C ASP A 15 9.43 8.62 -17.83
N LEU A 16 9.53 9.89 -17.40
CA LEU A 16 8.86 10.35 -16.21
C LEU A 16 7.34 10.45 -16.46
N ALA A 17 6.58 9.69 -15.68
CA ALA A 17 5.12 9.70 -15.73
C ALA A 17 4.52 10.67 -14.71
N SER A 18 5.10 10.76 -13.52
CA SER A 18 4.53 11.58 -12.44
C SER A 18 5.59 12.03 -11.43
N ILE A 19 5.31 13.15 -10.78
CA ILE A 19 6.02 13.62 -9.58
C ILE A 19 5.00 13.72 -8.46
N LEU A 20 5.09 12.83 -7.46
CA LEU A 20 4.24 12.87 -6.28
C LEU A 20 4.98 13.52 -5.12
N TYR A 21 4.40 14.59 -4.58
CA TYR A 21 4.94 15.24 -3.41
C TYR A 21 4.54 14.53 -2.13
N THR A 22 5.55 14.19 -1.32
CA THR A 22 5.37 13.61 0.01
C THR A 22 5.74 14.63 1.07
N SER A 23 5.06 14.58 2.22
CA SER A 23 5.42 15.38 3.39
C SER A 23 6.75 14.87 3.94
N GLY A 24 7.85 15.50 3.55
CA GLY A 24 9.18 15.15 4.07
C GLY A 24 9.24 15.29 5.59
N THR A 25 9.94 14.35 6.24
CA THR A 25 10.20 14.37 7.69
C THR A 25 11.01 15.59 8.15
N THR A 26 11.61 16.34 7.22
CA THR A 26 12.46 17.51 7.45
C THR A 26 11.75 18.84 7.15
N GLY A 27 10.42 18.85 7.05
CA GLY A 27 9.63 20.06 6.84
C GLY A 27 9.53 20.56 5.39
N ARG A 28 10.32 20.03 4.46
CA ARG A 28 10.24 20.37 3.03
C ARG A 28 9.70 19.19 2.24
N SER A 29 8.59 19.40 1.50
CA SER A 29 8.01 18.36 0.65
C SER A 29 9.01 17.89 -0.40
N LYS A 30 9.06 16.57 -0.64
CA LYS A 30 9.93 15.91 -1.62
C LYS A 30 9.06 15.38 -2.76
N GLY A 31 9.44 15.65 -4.00
CA GLY A 31 8.73 15.12 -5.18
C GLY A 31 9.34 13.80 -5.63
N ALA A 32 8.69 12.70 -5.35
CA ALA A 32 9.09 11.37 -5.84
C ALA A 32 8.81 11.26 -7.34
N MET A 33 9.85 10.98 -8.14
CA MET A 33 9.77 10.82 -9.59
C MET A 33 9.43 9.38 -9.95
N LEU A 34 8.21 9.15 -10.43
CA LEU A 34 7.75 7.84 -10.88
C LEU A 34 7.76 7.78 -12.42
N THR A 35 8.39 6.76 -12.96
CA THR A 35 8.42 6.49 -14.40
C THR A 35 7.22 5.64 -14.83
N HIS A 36 6.96 5.59 -16.14
CA HIS A 36 5.96 4.68 -16.71
C HIS A 36 6.24 3.23 -16.32
N GLY A 37 7.51 2.82 -16.33
CA GLY A 37 7.94 1.48 -15.91
C GLY A 37 7.64 1.20 -14.43
N ASN A 38 7.87 2.16 -13.53
CA ASN A 38 7.56 1.98 -12.10
C ASN A 38 6.06 1.71 -11.89
N LEU A 39 5.21 2.53 -12.52
CA LEU A 39 3.76 2.42 -12.40
C LEU A 39 3.24 1.13 -13.02
N HIS A 40 3.69 0.79 -14.23
CA HIS A 40 3.26 -0.40 -14.94
C HIS A 40 3.68 -1.68 -14.23
N SER A 41 4.94 -1.81 -13.82
CA SER A 41 5.43 -3.01 -13.14
C SER A 41 4.65 -3.31 -11.85
N ASN A 42 4.36 -2.28 -11.06
CA ASN A 42 3.59 -2.44 -9.84
C ASN A 42 2.13 -2.81 -10.13
N ALA A 43 1.48 -2.15 -11.11
CA ALA A 43 0.11 -2.47 -11.51
C ALA A 43 -0.03 -3.93 -11.98
N VAL A 44 0.93 -4.42 -12.78
CA VAL A 44 0.97 -5.83 -13.21
C VAL A 44 1.13 -6.78 -12.02
N ALA A 45 2.07 -6.47 -11.11
CA ALA A 45 2.26 -7.30 -9.91
C ALA A 45 0.99 -7.36 -9.06
N LEU A 46 0.31 -6.22 -8.85
CA LEU A 46 -0.90 -6.14 -8.04
C LEU A 46 -2.10 -6.85 -8.69
N THR A 47 -2.32 -6.66 -9.99
CA THR A 47 -3.43 -7.34 -10.69
C THR A 47 -3.28 -8.86 -10.63
N ASN A 48 -2.05 -9.36 -10.73
CA ASN A 48 -1.76 -10.79 -10.59
C ASN A 48 -1.93 -11.26 -9.14
N CYS A 49 -1.30 -10.59 -8.17
CA CYS A 49 -1.35 -10.99 -6.75
C CYS A 49 -2.75 -10.93 -6.16
N TRP A 50 -3.58 -9.98 -6.59
CA TRP A 50 -4.96 -9.82 -6.12
C TRP A 50 -5.97 -10.55 -6.99
N GLY A 51 -5.49 -11.31 -7.98
CA GLY A 51 -6.31 -12.12 -8.87
C GLY A 51 -7.41 -11.29 -9.52
N TRP A 52 -7.05 -10.16 -10.12
CA TRP A 52 -8.02 -9.25 -10.72
C TRP A 52 -8.74 -9.93 -11.87
N LYS A 53 -10.07 -9.83 -11.93
CA LYS A 53 -10.91 -10.52 -12.91
C LYS A 53 -11.60 -9.50 -13.82
N LYS A 54 -11.98 -9.93 -15.02
CA LYS A 54 -12.68 -9.08 -16.01
C LYS A 54 -14.06 -8.62 -15.56
N ASP A 55 -14.69 -9.36 -14.67
CA ASP A 55 -15.99 -9.07 -14.08
C ASP A 55 -15.89 -8.31 -12.74
N ASP A 56 -14.69 -7.91 -12.32
CA ASP A 56 -14.54 -7.06 -11.15
C ASP A 56 -15.09 -5.67 -11.38
N VAL A 57 -15.63 -5.11 -10.30
CA VAL A 57 -16.09 -3.73 -10.23
C VAL A 57 -15.42 -3.08 -9.01
N LEU A 58 -14.58 -2.08 -9.25
CA LEU A 58 -13.91 -1.36 -8.17
C LEU A 58 -14.81 -0.24 -7.62
N LEU A 59 -15.10 -0.28 -6.32
CA LEU A 59 -15.64 0.87 -5.61
C LEU A 59 -14.48 1.78 -5.19
N HIS A 60 -14.37 2.94 -5.83
CA HIS A 60 -13.28 3.88 -5.68
C HIS A 60 -13.72 5.16 -4.98
N ALA A 61 -13.42 5.28 -3.69
CA ALA A 61 -13.68 6.46 -2.87
C ALA A 61 -12.40 7.09 -2.29
N LEU A 62 -11.23 6.67 -2.81
CA LEU A 62 -9.92 7.16 -2.37
C LEU A 62 -9.56 8.49 -3.05
N PRO A 63 -8.82 9.38 -2.35
CA PRO A 63 -8.33 10.61 -2.95
C PRO A 63 -7.36 10.35 -4.10
N ILE A 64 -7.59 10.98 -5.26
CA ILE A 64 -6.71 10.84 -6.44
C ILE A 64 -5.47 11.74 -6.42
N PHE A 65 -5.23 12.46 -5.34
CA PHE A 65 -3.97 13.19 -5.12
C PHE A 65 -2.93 12.35 -4.36
N HIS A 66 -3.28 11.12 -3.97
CA HIS A 66 -2.37 10.13 -3.37
C HIS A 66 -2.14 8.96 -4.31
N VAL A 67 -0.95 8.35 -4.21
CA VAL A 67 -0.56 7.16 -4.99
C VAL A 67 -1.60 6.04 -4.89
N HIS A 68 -2.22 5.85 -3.72
CA HIS A 68 -3.22 4.81 -3.47
C HIS A 68 -4.44 4.94 -4.39
N GLY A 69 -5.07 6.12 -4.45
CA GLY A 69 -6.22 6.34 -5.32
C GLY A 69 -5.82 6.50 -6.78
N LEU A 70 -4.80 7.35 -7.06
CA LEU A 70 -4.43 7.71 -8.42
C LEU A 70 -3.84 6.54 -9.21
N PHE A 71 -2.88 5.82 -8.61
CA PHE A 71 -2.13 4.80 -9.35
C PHE A 71 -2.50 3.37 -8.94
N ILE A 72 -2.59 3.07 -7.65
CA ILE A 72 -2.83 1.69 -7.22
C ILE A 72 -4.25 1.25 -7.62
N ALA A 73 -5.27 1.94 -7.10
CA ALA A 73 -6.66 1.58 -7.35
C ALA A 73 -7.05 1.72 -8.82
N SER A 74 -6.79 2.91 -9.41
CA SER A 74 -7.17 3.19 -10.79
C SER A 74 -6.43 2.32 -11.80
N HIS A 75 -5.10 2.09 -11.62
CA HIS A 75 -4.34 1.29 -12.58
C HIS A 75 -4.72 -0.19 -12.57
N CYS A 76 -5.07 -0.76 -11.41
CA CYS A 76 -5.58 -2.13 -11.37
C CYS A 76 -6.84 -2.27 -12.21
N ALA A 77 -7.79 -1.35 -12.09
CA ALA A 77 -9.01 -1.36 -12.87
C ALA A 77 -8.77 -1.08 -14.36
N LEU A 78 -7.96 -0.06 -14.69
CA LEU A 78 -7.65 0.32 -16.07
C LEU A 78 -6.89 -0.78 -16.82
N LEU A 79 -5.86 -1.37 -16.19
CA LEU A 79 -5.06 -2.44 -16.79
C LEU A 79 -5.90 -3.69 -17.06
N SER A 80 -6.86 -3.97 -16.20
CA SER A 80 -7.76 -5.12 -16.33
C SER A 80 -8.99 -4.84 -17.20
N GLY A 81 -9.20 -3.59 -17.61
CA GLY A 81 -10.38 -3.18 -18.40
C GLY A 81 -11.69 -3.30 -17.63
N THR A 82 -11.67 -3.09 -16.31
CA THR A 82 -12.82 -3.27 -15.43
C THR A 82 -13.45 -1.93 -15.04
N PRO A 83 -14.78 -1.89 -14.80
CA PRO A 83 -15.46 -0.68 -14.43
C PRO A 83 -15.08 -0.22 -13.01
N MET A 84 -15.23 1.09 -12.79
CA MET A 84 -15.10 1.71 -11.47
C MET A 84 -16.38 2.47 -11.13
N ILE A 85 -16.90 2.24 -9.91
CA ILE A 85 -17.87 3.14 -9.28
C ILE A 85 -17.05 4.21 -8.58
N PHE A 86 -16.93 5.36 -9.22
CA PHE A 86 -16.05 6.44 -8.78
C PHE A 86 -16.83 7.45 -7.94
N LEU A 87 -16.47 7.56 -6.65
CA LEU A 87 -17.05 8.53 -5.72
C LEU A 87 -16.05 9.67 -5.49
N PRO A 88 -16.50 10.92 -5.41
CA PRO A 88 -15.61 12.08 -5.25
C PRO A 88 -14.85 12.09 -3.92
N LYS A 89 -15.41 11.42 -2.91
CA LYS A 89 -14.82 11.26 -1.57
C LYS A 89 -15.47 10.08 -0.84
N PHE A 90 -14.87 9.68 0.27
CA PHE A 90 -15.46 8.69 1.16
C PHE A 90 -16.56 9.35 2.02
N GLU A 91 -17.80 8.92 1.78
CA GLU A 91 -18.95 9.14 2.68
C GLU A 91 -19.51 7.78 3.06
N VAL A 92 -19.60 7.51 4.37
CA VAL A 92 -19.87 6.15 4.86
C VAL A 92 -21.17 5.56 4.33
N ASN A 93 -22.24 6.35 4.28
CA ASN A 93 -23.54 5.88 3.79
C ASN A 93 -23.52 5.65 2.28
N GLU A 94 -22.90 6.55 1.51
CA GLU A 94 -22.79 6.42 0.06
C GLU A 94 -21.95 5.20 -0.34
N VAL A 95 -20.81 5.00 0.33
CA VAL A 95 -19.98 3.80 0.12
C VAL A 95 -20.74 2.54 0.50
N PHE A 96 -21.44 2.56 1.65
CA PHE A 96 -22.26 1.44 2.10
C PHE A 96 -23.32 1.07 1.07
N GLU A 97 -24.09 2.03 0.56
CA GLU A 97 -25.14 1.82 -0.45
C GLU A 97 -24.60 1.21 -1.76
N ARG A 98 -23.32 1.46 -2.08
CA ARG A 98 -22.67 0.94 -3.29
C ARG A 98 -21.95 -0.40 -3.10
N LEU A 99 -21.79 -0.90 -1.88
CA LEU A 99 -21.16 -2.21 -1.65
C LEU A 99 -21.79 -3.36 -2.44
N PRO A 100 -23.14 -3.46 -2.56
CA PRO A 100 -23.74 -4.53 -3.35
C PRO A 100 -23.41 -4.48 -4.85
N ASP A 101 -23.02 -3.32 -5.37
CA ASP A 101 -22.74 -3.09 -6.79
C ASP A 101 -21.27 -3.34 -7.14
N CYS A 102 -20.40 -3.63 -6.16
CA CYS A 102 -18.97 -3.81 -6.38
C CYS A 102 -18.46 -5.20 -5.95
N THR A 103 -17.29 -5.57 -6.46
CA THR A 103 -16.58 -6.81 -6.10
C THR A 103 -15.29 -6.54 -5.36
N VAL A 104 -14.76 -5.33 -5.46
CA VAL A 104 -13.51 -4.91 -4.82
C VAL A 104 -13.69 -3.53 -4.18
N LEU A 105 -13.33 -3.41 -2.90
CA LEU A 105 -13.19 -2.14 -2.21
C LEU A 105 -11.75 -1.95 -1.76
N MET A 106 -11.14 -0.83 -2.18
CA MET A 106 -9.86 -0.38 -1.64
C MET A 106 -10.08 0.81 -0.70
N GLY A 107 -9.50 0.73 0.49
CA GLY A 107 -9.68 1.76 1.50
C GLY A 107 -8.46 1.95 2.39
N VAL A 108 -8.57 2.92 3.27
CA VAL A 108 -7.69 3.12 4.43
C VAL A 108 -8.38 2.57 5.67
N PRO A 109 -7.67 2.28 6.77
CA PRO A 109 -8.28 1.70 7.98
C PRO A 109 -9.53 2.44 8.47
N THR A 110 -9.55 3.76 8.38
CA THR A 110 -10.71 4.56 8.80
C THR A 110 -11.98 4.32 7.96
N PHE A 111 -11.87 3.81 6.72
CA PHE A 111 -13.05 3.41 5.95
C PHE A 111 -13.73 2.23 6.62
N TYR A 112 -12.94 1.25 7.04
CA TYR A 112 -13.42 0.02 7.68
C TYR A 112 -14.01 0.30 9.06
N THR A 113 -13.37 1.12 9.91
CA THR A 113 -13.90 1.48 11.22
C THR A 113 -15.22 2.23 11.11
N ARG A 114 -15.38 3.12 10.12
CA ARG A 114 -16.65 3.82 9.88
C ARG A 114 -17.73 2.89 9.33
N LEU A 115 -17.40 1.96 8.45
CA LEU A 115 -18.37 0.96 7.97
C LEU A 115 -18.79 0.01 9.10
N LEU A 116 -17.88 -0.38 9.99
CA LEU A 116 -18.16 -1.20 11.17
C LEU A 116 -19.18 -0.56 12.12
N SER A 117 -19.24 0.77 12.18
CA SER A 117 -20.24 1.47 13.03
C SER A 117 -21.70 1.33 12.53
N LEU A 118 -21.89 0.87 11.28
CA LEU A 118 -23.23 0.69 10.72
C LEU A 118 -23.83 -0.66 11.17
N SER A 119 -24.97 -0.62 11.86
CA SER A 119 -25.67 -1.84 12.29
C SER A 119 -26.17 -2.70 11.12
N SER A 120 -26.39 -2.09 9.98
CA SER A 120 -26.84 -2.74 8.73
C SER A 120 -25.73 -3.47 7.96
N LEU A 121 -24.47 -3.30 8.35
CA LEU A 121 -23.37 -4.08 7.76
C LEU A 121 -23.46 -5.53 8.23
N THR A 122 -23.73 -6.44 7.30
CA THR A 122 -23.91 -7.88 7.55
C THR A 122 -23.16 -8.71 6.49
N PRO A 123 -22.91 -10.00 6.74
CA PRO A 123 -22.28 -10.87 5.74
C PRO A 123 -23.07 -10.92 4.43
N ASP A 124 -24.39 -10.97 4.50
CA ASP A 124 -25.25 -11.01 3.31
C ASP A 124 -25.15 -9.73 2.47
N TYR A 125 -24.94 -8.60 3.12
CA TYR A 125 -24.82 -7.30 2.45
C TYR A 125 -23.54 -7.17 1.63
N VAL A 126 -22.45 -7.80 2.07
CA VAL A 126 -21.14 -7.74 1.41
C VAL A 126 -20.76 -9.00 0.64
N LYS A 127 -21.66 -9.96 0.51
CA LYS A 127 -21.38 -11.28 -0.13
C LYS A 127 -20.88 -11.19 -1.57
N HIS A 128 -21.12 -10.08 -2.25
CA HIS A 128 -20.65 -9.82 -3.62
C HIS A 128 -19.23 -9.28 -3.65
N VAL A 129 -18.75 -8.70 -2.54
CA VAL A 129 -17.40 -8.14 -2.46
C VAL A 129 -16.43 -9.26 -2.12
N ARG A 130 -15.64 -9.66 -3.09
CA ARG A 130 -14.65 -10.73 -2.92
C ARG A 130 -13.35 -10.25 -2.28
N LEU A 131 -13.06 -8.93 -2.32
CA LEU A 131 -11.79 -8.41 -1.89
C LEU A 131 -11.94 -7.02 -1.23
N PHE A 132 -11.55 -6.95 0.03
CA PHE A 132 -11.37 -5.73 0.79
C PHE A 132 -9.88 -5.50 1.01
N ILE A 133 -9.34 -4.37 0.54
CA ILE A 133 -7.91 -4.06 0.62
C ILE A 133 -7.71 -2.84 1.51
N SER A 134 -6.81 -2.94 2.49
CA SER A 134 -6.44 -1.85 3.37
C SER A 134 -4.98 -1.47 3.25
N GLY A 135 -4.66 -0.19 3.42
CA GLY A 135 -3.29 0.31 3.51
C GLY A 135 -3.21 1.81 3.65
N SER A 136 -2.00 2.37 3.48
CA SER A 136 -1.64 3.77 3.70
C SER A 136 -1.65 4.22 5.17
N ALA A 137 -2.05 3.36 6.08
CA ALA A 137 -1.95 3.47 7.53
C ALA A 137 -2.00 2.07 8.13
N PRO A 138 -1.52 1.86 9.36
CA PRO A 138 -1.63 0.58 10.04
C PRO A 138 -3.08 0.18 10.28
N LEU A 139 -3.45 -1.04 9.93
CA LEU A 139 -4.72 -1.64 10.30
C LEU A 139 -4.56 -2.29 11.67
N THR A 140 -5.38 -1.89 12.64
CA THR A 140 -5.33 -2.51 13.97
C THR A 140 -5.86 -3.94 13.91
N GLU A 141 -5.29 -4.83 14.73
CA GLU A 141 -5.79 -6.22 14.84
C GLU A 141 -7.26 -6.26 15.28
N VAL A 142 -7.68 -5.31 16.12
CA VAL A 142 -9.08 -5.18 16.56
C VAL A 142 -9.97 -4.93 15.34
N THR A 143 -9.66 -3.95 14.53
CA THR A 143 -10.45 -3.65 13.32
C THR A 143 -10.47 -4.83 12.34
N PHE A 144 -9.34 -5.54 12.18
CA PHE A 144 -9.27 -6.72 11.32
C PHE A 144 -10.22 -7.83 11.83
N ARG A 145 -10.19 -8.13 13.14
CA ARG A 145 -11.03 -9.17 13.77
C ARG A 145 -12.50 -8.81 13.74
N GLU A 146 -12.86 -7.58 14.14
CA GLU A 146 -14.24 -7.10 14.11
C GLU A 146 -14.83 -7.11 12.69
N TRP A 147 -14.01 -6.74 11.69
CA TRP A 147 -14.43 -6.81 10.30
C TRP A 147 -14.74 -8.24 9.88
N LYS A 148 -13.85 -9.19 10.18
CA LYS A 148 -14.05 -10.62 9.89
C LYS A 148 -15.29 -11.18 10.60
N GLU A 149 -15.46 -10.88 11.88
CA GLU A 149 -16.63 -11.32 12.66
C GLU A 149 -17.93 -10.77 12.06
N LYS A 150 -17.95 -9.51 11.68
CA LYS A 150 -19.16 -8.82 11.21
C LYS A 150 -19.52 -9.14 9.76
N THR A 151 -18.54 -9.41 8.90
CA THR A 151 -18.74 -9.59 7.46
C THR A 151 -18.47 -11.00 6.95
N GLY A 152 -17.73 -11.80 7.71
CA GLY A 152 -17.24 -13.11 7.28
C GLY A 152 -16.05 -13.06 6.33
N VAL A 153 -15.55 -11.86 5.97
CA VAL A 153 -14.45 -11.67 5.01
C VAL A 153 -13.25 -11.04 5.70
N GLU A 154 -12.05 -11.50 5.41
CA GLU A 154 -10.82 -10.90 5.93
C GLU A 154 -10.35 -9.73 5.03
N ILE A 155 -9.90 -8.66 5.66
CA ILE A 155 -9.25 -7.55 4.95
C ILE A 155 -7.86 -8.01 4.49
N LEU A 156 -7.49 -7.68 3.25
CA LEU A 156 -6.15 -7.86 2.74
C LEU A 156 -5.35 -6.59 3.02
N GLU A 157 -4.45 -6.66 4.01
CA GLU A 157 -3.55 -5.55 4.32
C GLU A 157 -2.30 -5.61 3.46
N ARG A 158 -1.83 -4.45 3.02
CA ARG A 158 -0.65 -4.28 2.18
C ARG A 158 0.16 -3.06 2.61
N TYR A 159 1.44 -3.01 2.25
CA TYR A 159 2.35 -1.91 2.59
C TYR A 159 3.03 -1.35 1.35
N GLY A 160 3.20 -0.04 1.38
CA GLY A 160 3.94 0.73 0.38
C GLY A 160 3.93 2.21 0.69
N MET A 161 4.59 2.97 -0.14
CA MET A 161 4.73 4.42 -0.01
C MET A 161 4.83 5.07 -1.39
N SER A 162 4.79 6.40 -1.44
CA SER A 162 4.82 7.11 -2.74
C SER A 162 6.08 6.80 -3.55
N GLU A 163 7.20 6.58 -2.88
CA GLU A 163 8.52 6.33 -3.45
C GLU A 163 8.68 4.93 -4.07
N THR A 164 7.83 3.96 -3.65
CA THR A 164 7.99 2.55 -4.03
C THR A 164 6.68 1.89 -4.47
N ILE A 165 5.58 2.62 -4.42
CA ILE A 165 4.19 2.23 -4.70
C ILE A 165 3.75 1.15 -3.70
N ILE A 166 3.69 -0.14 -4.05
CA ILE A 166 3.43 -1.23 -3.11
C ILE A 166 4.60 -2.19 -3.08
N ASN A 167 5.03 -2.52 -1.88
CA ASN A 167 6.15 -3.39 -1.60
C ASN A 167 5.73 -4.81 -1.21
N THR A 168 4.70 -4.89 -0.33
CA THR A 168 4.22 -6.16 0.21
C THR A 168 2.71 -6.23 0.18
N SER A 169 2.18 -7.45 0.22
CA SER A 169 0.75 -7.73 0.33
C SER A 169 0.52 -9.03 1.07
N ASN A 170 -0.52 -9.08 1.91
CA ASN A 170 -1.06 -10.36 2.35
C ASN A 170 -1.59 -11.15 1.13
N PRO A 171 -1.64 -12.48 1.19
CA PRO A 171 -2.03 -13.31 0.06
C PRO A 171 -3.52 -13.16 -0.28
N LEU A 172 -3.84 -13.35 -1.57
CA LEU A 172 -5.24 -13.47 -2.00
C LEU A 172 -5.87 -14.74 -1.45
N ASP A 173 -5.16 -15.86 -1.65
CA ASP A 173 -5.54 -17.18 -1.16
C ASP A 173 -4.59 -17.59 -0.03
N GLY A 174 -5.14 -18.12 1.05
CA GLY A 174 -4.40 -18.53 2.24
C GLY A 174 -4.64 -17.61 3.43
N GLU A 175 -3.81 -17.76 4.45
CA GLU A 175 -3.97 -17.06 5.72
C GLU A 175 -3.51 -15.60 5.63
N ARG A 176 -4.37 -14.68 6.06
CA ARG A 176 -4.04 -13.26 6.29
C ARG A 176 -3.86 -13.05 7.79
N VAL A 177 -2.62 -12.76 8.18
CA VAL A 177 -2.28 -12.60 9.59
C VAL A 177 -2.43 -11.13 10.00
N ALA A 178 -3.30 -10.89 10.97
CA ALA A 178 -3.52 -9.55 11.53
C ALA A 178 -2.21 -8.94 12.05
N GLY A 179 -2.00 -7.64 11.82
CA GLY A 179 -0.77 -6.94 12.23
C GLY A 179 0.43 -7.16 11.29
N THR A 180 0.27 -7.96 10.22
CA THR A 180 1.28 -8.14 9.18
C THR A 180 0.87 -7.48 7.88
N VAL A 181 1.84 -7.07 7.09
CA VAL A 181 1.63 -6.53 5.74
C VAL A 181 1.94 -7.56 4.64
N GLY A 182 2.09 -8.83 5.04
CA GLY A 182 2.27 -9.97 4.15
C GLY A 182 3.68 -10.11 3.59
N PHE A 183 3.77 -10.56 2.36
CA PHE A 183 5.01 -10.93 1.67
C PHE A 183 5.37 -9.92 0.60
N SER A 184 6.66 -9.88 0.22
CA SER A 184 7.12 -9.07 -0.90
C SER A 184 6.36 -9.40 -2.18
N LEU A 185 6.00 -8.37 -2.94
CA LEU A 185 5.40 -8.54 -4.26
C LEU A 185 6.42 -9.14 -5.25
N PRO A 186 5.96 -9.85 -6.30
CA PRO A 186 6.81 -10.29 -7.38
C PRO A 186 7.63 -9.13 -7.98
N GLY A 187 8.95 -9.32 -8.07
CA GLY A 187 9.89 -8.32 -8.54
C GLY A 187 10.35 -7.31 -7.48
N VAL A 188 9.81 -7.33 -6.27
CA VAL A 188 10.29 -6.53 -5.15
C VAL A 188 11.21 -7.39 -4.28
N ASN A 189 12.46 -6.95 -4.12
CA ASN A 189 13.36 -7.46 -3.09
C ASN A 189 13.18 -6.61 -1.84
N LEU A 190 12.97 -7.25 -0.71
CA LEU A 190 12.84 -6.61 0.59
C LEU A 190 13.83 -7.25 1.55
N ARG A 191 14.53 -6.42 2.32
CA ARG A 191 15.36 -6.87 3.42
C ARG A 191 15.10 -6.03 4.67
N ILE A 192 15.35 -6.62 5.81
CA ILE A 192 15.45 -5.93 7.09
C ILE A 192 16.93 -5.74 7.37
N SER A 193 17.38 -4.51 7.58
CA SER A 193 18.80 -4.19 7.66
C SER A 193 19.15 -3.37 8.89
N ASP A 194 20.44 -3.44 9.27
CA ASP A 194 21.05 -2.53 10.23
C ASP A 194 21.31 -1.14 9.59
N SER A 195 21.91 -0.23 10.36
CA SER A 195 22.22 1.12 9.91
C SER A 195 23.21 1.17 8.73
N GLU A 196 24.04 0.14 8.56
CA GLU A 196 25.03 0.03 7.49
C GLU A 196 24.45 -0.61 6.21
N GLY A 197 23.21 -1.14 6.30
CA GLY A 197 22.53 -1.81 5.19
C GLY A 197 22.84 -3.29 5.08
N LYS A 198 23.45 -3.87 6.11
CA LYS A 198 23.65 -5.31 6.20
C LYS A 198 22.33 -5.97 6.61
N GLU A 199 21.93 -6.98 5.86
CA GLU A 199 20.72 -7.74 6.15
C GLU A 199 20.81 -8.45 7.52
N LEU A 200 19.75 -8.32 8.29
CA LEU A 200 19.61 -8.94 9.62
C LEU A 200 18.93 -10.32 9.49
N PRO A 201 19.21 -11.23 10.44
CA PRO A 201 18.48 -12.49 10.56
C PRO A 201 16.97 -12.27 10.72
N ARG A 202 16.17 -13.26 10.32
CA ARG A 202 14.72 -13.27 10.58
C ARG A 202 14.44 -13.18 12.07
N GLY A 203 13.37 -12.49 12.43
CA GLY A 203 12.99 -12.19 13.80
C GLY A 203 13.68 -10.97 14.42
N GLU A 204 14.70 -10.41 13.77
CA GLU A 204 15.34 -9.18 14.24
C GLU A 204 14.66 -7.94 13.64
N ILE A 205 14.53 -6.89 14.47
CA ILE A 205 13.96 -5.60 14.05
C ILE A 205 15.06 -4.74 13.44
N GLY A 206 14.78 -4.20 12.26
CA GLY A 206 15.66 -3.29 11.56
C GLY A 206 14.94 -2.39 10.58
N THR A 207 15.69 -1.67 9.78
CA THR A 207 15.14 -0.81 8.73
C THR A 207 14.64 -1.65 7.56
N ILE A 208 13.42 -1.38 7.11
CA ILE A 208 12.89 -1.97 5.88
C ILE A 208 13.56 -1.28 4.70
N GLU A 209 14.23 -2.06 3.87
CA GLU A 209 14.80 -1.59 2.61
C GLU A 209 14.23 -2.39 1.45
N VAL A 210 13.97 -1.71 0.33
CA VAL A 210 13.35 -2.33 -0.84
C VAL A 210 14.07 -1.96 -2.13
N SER A 211 14.16 -2.90 -3.05
CA SER A 211 14.62 -2.66 -4.41
C SER A 211 13.70 -3.36 -5.41
N GLY A 212 13.70 -2.87 -6.64
CA GLY A 212 12.89 -3.46 -7.70
C GLY A 212 12.35 -2.40 -8.68
N PRO A 213 11.61 -2.84 -9.69
CA PRO A 213 11.16 -1.99 -10.79
C PRO A 213 10.13 -0.92 -10.37
N SER A 214 9.50 -1.05 -9.20
CA SER A 214 8.55 -0.06 -8.67
C SER A 214 9.20 1.07 -7.87
N VAL A 215 10.51 0.98 -7.56
CA VAL A 215 11.23 2.03 -6.84
C VAL A 215 11.41 3.26 -7.73
N MET A 216 11.10 4.43 -7.20
CA MET A 216 11.20 5.72 -7.90
C MET A 216 12.58 5.96 -8.50
N LYS A 217 12.65 6.81 -9.53
CA LYS A 217 13.91 7.28 -10.13
C LYS A 217 14.75 8.15 -9.18
N GLY A 218 14.11 8.76 -8.19
CA GLY A 218 14.72 9.68 -7.22
C GLY A 218 13.81 10.86 -6.92
N TYR A 219 14.31 11.82 -6.15
CA TYR A 219 13.57 13.04 -5.82
C TYR A 219 13.85 14.16 -6.80
N TRP A 220 12.79 14.80 -7.27
CA TRP A 220 12.86 15.91 -8.21
C TRP A 220 13.71 17.07 -7.65
N ARG A 221 14.78 17.44 -8.39
CA ARG A 221 15.75 18.48 -8.03
C ARG A 221 16.40 18.33 -6.65
N MET A 222 16.49 17.08 -6.15
CA MET A 222 17.12 16.78 -4.86
C MET A 222 18.07 15.56 -5.01
N PRO A 223 19.16 15.67 -5.80
CA PRO A 223 20.06 14.53 -6.07
C PRO A 223 20.78 14.04 -4.82
N GLU A 224 21.16 14.94 -3.91
CA GLU A 224 21.84 14.54 -2.67
C GLU A 224 20.90 13.76 -1.76
N LYS A 225 19.63 14.19 -1.66
CA LYS A 225 18.63 13.44 -0.89
C LYS A 225 18.33 12.07 -1.51
N THR A 226 18.36 11.97 -2.83
CA THR A 226 18.23 10.70 -3.53
C THR A 226 19.37 9.75 -3.16
N LYS A 227 20.61 10.24 -3.14
CA LYS A 227 21.80 9.44 -2.74
C LYS A 227 21.77 9.01 -1.27
N GLU A 228 21.16 9.82 -0.39
CA GLU A 228 21.01 9.46 1.02
C GLU A 228 20.00 8.32 1.23
N GLU A 229 18.93 8.27 0.42
CA GLU A 229 17.83 7.32 0.60
C GLU A 229 17.89 6.13 -0.37
N ILE A 230 18.71 6.15 -1.41
CA ILE A 230 18.97 5.01 -2.30
C ILE A 230 20.43 4.59 -2.15
N ARG A 231 20.64 3.36 -1.67
CA ARG A 231 21.97 2.79 -1.50
C ARG A 231 22.62 2.48 -2.85
N GLN A 232 23.94 2.28 -2.84
CA GLN A 232 24.71 1.96 -4.06
C GLN A 232 24.28 0.64 -4.72
N ASP A 233 23.77 -0.31 -3.94
CA ASP A 233 23.21 -1.58 -4.39
C ASP A 233 21.75 -1.49 -4.89
N GLY A 234 21.18 -0.27 -4.93
CA GLY A 234 19.85 0.01 -5.46
C GLY A 234 18.72 -0.15 -4.46
N PHE A 235 19.00 -0.45 -3.20
CA PHE A 235 17.96 -0.51 -2.16
C PHE A 235 17.59 0.89 -1.70
N PHE A 236 16.28 1.15 -1.68
CA PHE A 236 15.68 2.36 -1.10
C PHE A 236 15.43 2.14 0.40
N ILE A 237 15.89 3.10 1.21
CA ILE A 237 15.74 3.12 2.65
C ILE A 237 14.38 3.74 2.98
N THR A 238 13.40 2.95 3.40
CA THR A 238 12.03 3.42 3.60
C THR A 238 11.86 4.33 4.81
N GLY A 239 12.77 4.21 5.78
CA GLY A 239 12.67 4.86 7.09
C GLY A 239 11.64 4.19 8.02
N ASP A 240 10.98 3.14 7.56
CA ASP A 240 10.13 2.29 8.39
C ASP A 240 10.97 1.19 9.04
N LEU A 241 10.63 0.85 10.28
CA LEU A 241 11.20 -0.30 10.98
C LEU A 241 10.26 -1.49 10.88
N GLY A 242 10.80 -2.65 10.67
CA GLY A 242 10.04 -3.88 10.54
C GLY A 242 10.82 -5.12 10.96
N VAL A 243 10.12 -6.22 10.90
CA VAL A 243 10.64 -7.56 11.17
C VAL A 243 10.07 -8.53 10.15
N GLN A 244 10.84 -9.53 9.76
CA GLN A 244 10.36 -10.69 9.00
C GLN A 244 10.29 -11.91 9.89
N ASP A 245 9.15 -12.63 9.87
CA ASP A 245 9.03 -13.93 10.52
C ASP A 245 9.74 -15.04 9.74
N GLU A 246 9.71 -16.28 10.27
CA GLU A 246 10.35 -17.44 9.65
C GLU A 246 9.77 -17.79 8.28
N GLU A 247 8.50 -17.47 8.02
CA GLU A 247 7.85 -17.66 6.72
C GLU A 247 8.14 -16.51 5.75
N GLY A 248 8.72 -15.40 6.21
CA GLY A 248 9.03 -14.22 5.41
C GLY A 248 7.91 -13.18 5.38
N ARG A 249 6.89 -13.27 6.25
CA ARG A 249 5.90 -12.22 6.43
C ARG A 249 6.53 -11.01 7.08
N VAL A 250 6.16 -9.85 6.62
CA VAL A 250 6.65 -8.57 7.13
C VAL A 250 5.64 -7.98 8.10
N SER A 251 6.12 -7.54 9.26
CA SER A 251 5.40 -6.69 10.20
C SER A 251 6.10 -5.34 10.33
N ILE A 252 5.33 -4.25 10.32
CA ILE A 252 5.87 -2.91 10.52
C ILE A 252 5.76 -2.59 12.00
N VAL A 253 6.88 -2.28 12.65
CA VAL A 253 6.94 -1.96 14.09
C VAL A 253 6.94 -0.46 14.37
N GLY A 254 7.17 0.38 13.35
CA GLY A 254 7.09 1.84 13.49
C GLY A 254 7.93 2.58 12.48
N ARG A 255 8.08 3.89 12.72
CA ARG A 255 9.03 4.74 11.99
C ARG A 255 10.32 4.88 12.78
N GLY A 256 11.46 4.79 12.09
CA GLY A 256 12.77 4.96 12.75
C GLY A 256 12.94 6.28 13.49
N LYS A 257 12.35 7.36 12.95
CA LYS A 257 12.36 8.70 13.57
C LYS A 257 11.47 8.83 14.81
N ASP A 258 10.46 7.98 14.94
CA ASP A 258 9.49 8.00 16.04
C ASP A 258 9.92 7.04 17.18
N LEU A 259 11.03 6.34 16.98
CA LEU A 259 11.63 5.46 17.98
C LEU A 259 12.02 6.25 19.24
N VAL A 260 11.51 5.85 20.39
CA VAL A 260 11.86 6.42 21.69
C VAL A 260 12.95 5.57 22.31
N ILE A 261 14.09 6.18 22.66
CA ILE A 261 15.15 5.50 23.40
C ILE A 261 15.04 5.90 24.86
N SER A 262 14.74 4.97 25.74
CA SER A 262 14.61 5.17 27.19
C SER A 262 15.51 4.19 27.96
N GLY A 263 16.45 4.71 28.74
CA GLY A 263 17.35 3.88 29.54
C GLY A 263 18.22 2.91 28.71
N GLY A 264 18.46 3.20 27.42
CA GLY A 264 19.19 2.33 26.48
C GLY A 264 18.33 1.27 25.79
N PHE A 265 17.02 1.25 26.04
CA PHE A 265 16.06 0.36 25.39
C PHE A 265 15.30 1.09 24.30
N ASN A 266 15.09 0.42 23.17
CA ASN A 266 14.23 0.89 22.12
C ASN A 266 12.77 0.66 22.52
N VAL A 267 11.98 1.72 22.55
CA VAL A 267 10.53 1.68 22.76
C VAL A 267 9.86 2.05 21.44
N TYR A 268 9.13 1.12 20.89
CA TYR A 268 8.39 1.30 19.64
C TYR A 268 6.96 1.77 19.97
N PRO A 269 6.54 3.01 19.63
CA PRO A 269 5.22 3.53 19.97
C PRO A 269 4.08 2.60 19.59
N LYS A 270 4.18 1.94 18.44
CA LYS A 270 3.15 0.99 17.96
C LYS A 270 2.91 -0.18 18.91
N GLU A 271 3.94 -0.67 19.62
CA GLU A 271 3.78 -1.74 20.61
C GLU A 271 2.88 -1.30 21.78
N ILE A 272 3.05 -0.03 22.20
CA ILE A 272 2.24 0.57 23.27
C ILE A 272 0.82 0.84 22.76
N GLU A 273 0.70 1.45 21.58
CA GLU A 273 -0.59 1.78 20.93
C GLU A 273 -1.46 0.54 20.67
N SER A 274 -0.85 -0.64 20.48
CA SER A 274 -1.58 -1.89 20.27
C SER A 274 -2.20 -2.47 21.54
N ILE A 275 -1.78 -1.97 22.73
CA ILE A 275 -2.24 -2.44 24.06
C ILE A 275 -3.32 -1.52 24.63
N ILE A 276 -3.35 -0.25 24.22
CA ILE A 276 -4.31 0.77 24.66
C ILE A 276 -5.59 0.70 23.81
#